data_b5bb9eaff0aae318b4a41a726f59843a
#
_entry.id   b5bb9eaff0aae318b4a41a726f59843a
#
_cell.length_a   1.000
_cell.length_b   1.000
_cell.length_c   1.000
_cell.angle_alpha   90.00
_cell.angle_beta   90.00
_cell.angle_gamma   90.00
#
_symmetry.space_group_name_H-M   'P 1'
#
loop_
_entity.id
_entity.type
_entity.pdbx_description
1 polymer ?
#
loop_
_entity_poly.entity_id
_entity_poly.type
_entity_poly.pdbx_seq_one_letter_code
_entity_poly.pdbx_strand_id
1 'polypeptide(L)'
;MEKIIYFDNAATTFPKPDVVYDFADKCFREFCVSVGRGQYKLASFAARLTDETRQLLQCLFHSSNKKIVFTHTATEALNLLLQNIIKDGANVYISPFEHNAVTRVIEHIKKQKELQVHVLPFLLDKWEYDMGKIKADFNLCYPDVLVVSHASNVCGFISPIKQLCALSKEYDCTNIIDMCQSAGIVDVELASDNYDYAVFDGHKTLYGPFGVAGIIGKPMDLFDPIIVGGTGVDSLNQEMPSSLPERFEAGSHNIVAIAGLNAAIKWINSIGVNNLYAKEKQNHRKLIEILLNHSNIDIKSPLSNEKSVGIVSCVF
;
A
#
# COMPACT_ATOMS: atom_id res chain seq x y z
N MET A 1 -26.15 -5.69 22.25
CA MET A 1 -25.47 -4.53 21.63
C MET A 1 -26.31 -4.08 20.46
N GLU A 2 -26.54 -2.77 20.29
CA GLU A 2 -27.19 -2.25 19.08
C GLU A 2 -26.38 -2.64 17.84
N LYS A 3 -27.06 -2.87 16.72
CA LYS A 3 -26.40 -3.21 15.45
C LYS A 3 -25.61 -1.98 14.98
N ILE A 4 -24.28 -2.06 15.04
CA ILE A 4 -23.40 -0.99 14.54
C ILE A 4 -23.50 -0.94 13.01
N ILE A 5 -23.79 0.25 12.48
CA ILE A 5 -23.70 0.54 11.05
C ILE A 5 -22.40 1.31 10.85
N TYR A 6 -21.48 0.75 10.04
CA TYR A 6 -20.17 1.33 9.79
C TYR A 6 -19.92 1.45 8.29
N PHE A 7 -19.66 2.69 7.82
CA PHE A 7 -19.43 3.01 6.41
C PHE A 7 -18.04 3.56 6.12
N ASP A 8 -17.17 3.68 7.12
CA ASP A 8 -15.84 4.28 6.99
C ASP A 8 -14.73 3.23 6.78
N ASN A 9 -14.99 2.22 5.95
CA ASN A 9 -14.01 1.15 5.67
C ASN A 9 -12.77 1.66 4.91
N ALA A 10 -12.85 2.80 4.24
CA ALA A 10 -11.70 3.45 3.61
C ALA A 10 -10.66 3.95 4.63
N ALA A 11 -11.09 4.33 5.84
CA ALA A 11 -10.20 4.68 6.94
C ALA A 11 -9.57 3.42 7.55
N THR A 12 -10.39 2.43 7.89
CA THR A 12 -9.97 1.09 8.36
C THR A 12 -11.12 0.10 8.19
N THR A 13 -10.82 -1.13 7.84
CA THR A 13 -11.86 -2.17 7.73
C THR A 13 -12.39 -2.55 9.11
N PHE A 14 -13.72 -2.50 9.30
CA PHE A 14 -14.40 -2.94 10.51
C PHE A 14 -15.81 -3.49 10.20
N PRO A 15 -16.23 -4.63 10.81
CA PRO A 15 -15.39 -5.55 11.59
C PRO A 15 -14.38 -6.30 10.70
N LYS A 16 -13.32 -6.80 11.31
CA LYS A 16 -12.41 -7.73 10.66
C LYS A 16 -12.95 -9.16 10.74
N PRO A 17 -12.47 -10.11 9.91
CA PRO A 17 -12.79 -11.53 10.07
C PRO A 17 -12.41 -12.03 11.47
N ASP A 18 -13.25 -12.88 12.09
CA ASP A 18 -13.03 -13.39 13.45
C ASP A 18 -11.66 -14.04 13.62
N VAL A 19 -11.19 -14.78 12.62
CA VAL A 19 -9.86 -15.41 12.63
C VAL A 19 -8.71 -14.43 12.83
N VAL A 20 -8.90 -13.16 12.49
CA VAL A 20 -7.89 -12.10 12.69
C VAL A 20 -7.82 -11.72 14.16
N TYR A 21 -8.97 -11.53 14.80
CA TYR A 21 -9.04 -11.24 16.23
C TYR A 21 -8.52 -12.42 17.05
N ASP A 22 -8.99 -13.63 16.75
CA ASP A 22 -8.65 -14.86 17.48
C ASP A 22 -7.15 -15.13 17.43
N PHE A 23 -6.53 -15.01 16.25
CA PHE A 23 -5.10 -15.29 16.13
C PHE A 23 -4.23 -14.19 16.71
N ALA A 24 -4.64 -12.92 16.63
CA ALA A 24 -3.95 -11.81 17.28
C ALA A 24 -4.03 -11.94 18.83
N ASP A 25 -5.21 -12.26 19.39
CA ASP A 25 -5.37 -12.50 20.84
C ASP A 25 -4.55 -13.71 21.30
N LYS A 26 -4.60 -14.81 20.55
CA LYS A 26 -3.78 -15.99 20.83
C LYS A 26 -2.28 -15.67 20.81
N CYS A 27 -1.83 -14.91 19.82
CA CYS A 27 -0.44 -14.44 19.75
C CYS A 27 -0.08 -13.67 21.00
N PHE A 28 -0.91 -12.70 21.39
CA PHE A 28 -0.64 -11.85 22.53
C PHE A 28 -0.54 -12.63 23.84
N ARG A 29 -1.36 -13.66 24.04
CA ARG A 29 -1.39 -14.48 25.27
C ARG A 29 -0.29 -15.51 25.33
N GLU A 30 0.04 -16.17 24.21
CA GLU A 30 0.81 -17.41 24.23
C GLU A 30 2.25 -17.25 23.72
N PHE A 31 2.51 -16.32 22.77
CA PHE A 31 3.81 -16.26 22.07
C PHE A 31 4.25 -14.85 21.63
N CYS A 32 3.75 -13.81 22.30
CA CYS A 32 4.16 -12.43 22.05
C CYS A 32 5.55 -12.15 22.63
N VAL A 33 6.59 -12.46 21.86
CA VAL A 33 7.99 -12.22 22.23
C VAL A 33 8.73 -11.51 21.10
N SER A 34 9.87 -10.89 21.44
CA SER A 34 10.68 -10.18 20.45
C SER A 34 11.23 -11.12 19.38
N VAL A 35 11.16 -10.68 18.14
CA VAL A 35 11.79 -11.35 16.98
C VAL A 35 13.30 -11.05 17.00
N GLY A 36 14.13 -12.05 16.70
CA GLY A 36 15.55 -11.86 16.38
C GLY A 36 16.54 -11.87 17.54
N ARG A 37 16.10 -11.80 18.82
CA ARG A 37 17.04 -11.70 19.96
C ARG A 37 17.25 -12.99 20.77
N GLY A 38 16.63 -14.11 20.41
CA GLY A 38 16.71 -15.32 21.22
C GLY A 38 16.76 -16.59 20.41
N GLN A 39 17.50 -17.58 20.93
CA GLN A 39 17.56 -18.96 20.36
C GLN A 39 16.57 -19.90 21.02
N TYR A 40 15.57 -19.39 21.77
CA TYR A 40 14.55 -20.20 22.42
C TYR A 40 13.30 -20.36 21.51
N LYS A 41 12.51 -21.40 21.81
CA LYS A 41 11.39 -21.83 20.94
C LYS A 41 10.42 -20.74 20.57
N LEU A 42 10.06 -19.86 21.51
CA LEU A 42 9.10 -18.77 21.22
C LEU A 42 9.69 -17.71 20.28
N ALA A 43 10.96 -17.32 20.46
CA ALA A 43 11.63 -16.38 19.54
C ALA A 43 11.74 -16.97 18.13
N SER A 44 12.07 -18.28 18.01
CA SER A 44 12.09 -18.97 16.72
C SER A 44 10.69 -19.05 16.09
N PHE A 45 9.64 -19.18 16.89
CA PHE A 45 8.26 -19.14 16.41
C PHE A 45 7.90 -17.75 15.87
N ALA A 46 8.20 -16.66 16.61
CA ALA A 46 7.95 -15.31 16.21
C ALA A 46 8.69 -14.94 14.90
N ALA A 47 9.96 -15.38 14.76
CA ALA A 47 10.72 -15.19 13.53
C ALA A 47 10.06 -15.90 12.33
N ARG A 48 9.72 -17.20 12.49
CA ARG A 48 9.04 -17.96 11.44
C ARG A 48 7.69 -17.36 11.06
N LEU A 49 6.89 -16.87 12.01
CA LEU A 49 5.62 -16.22 11.74
C LEU A 49 5.81 -14.94 10.90
N THR A 50 6.83 -14.16 11.22
CA THR A 50 7.17 -12.95 10.47
C THR A 50 7.59 -13.29 9.04
N ASP A 51 8.44 -14.31 8.85
CA ASP A 51 8.90 -14.75 7.53
C ASP A 51 7.76 -15.40 6.72
N GLU A 52 6.93 -16.21 7.36
CA GLU A 52 5.72 -16.76 6.73
C GLU A 52 4.80 -15.65 6.21
N THR A 53 4.64 -14.58 7.00
CA THR A 53 3.79 -13.45 6.60
C THR A 53 4.37 -12.73 5.38
N ARG A 54 5.70 -12.56 5.29
CA ARG A 54 6.35 -12.06 4.07
C ARG A 54 6.09 -12.96 2.87
N GLN A 55 6.24 -14.27 3.04
CA GLN A 55 5.99 -15.25 1.97
C GLN A 55 4.52 -15.20 1.49
N LEU A 56 3.58 -15.12 2.43
CA LEU A 56 2.16 -14.97 2.10
C LEU A 56 1.86 -13.70 1.30
N LEU A 57 2.48 -12.57 1.67
CA LEU A 57 2.38 -11.33 0.89
C LEU A 57 3.02 -11.47 -0.50
N GLN A 58 4.18 -12.11 -0.61
CA GLN A 58 4.82 -12.38 -1.90
C GLN A 58 3.92 -13.24 -2.79
N CYS A 59 3.26 -14.25 -2.24
CA CYS A 59 2.31 -15.08 -2.97
C CYS A 59 1.08 -14.28 -3.39
N LEU A 60 0.49 -13.50 -2.46
CA LEU A 60 -0.72 -12.70 -2.70
C LEU A 60 -0.54 -11.67 -3.83
N PHE A 61 0.65 -11.09 -3.94
CA PHE A 61 0.98 -10.06 -4.93
C PHE A 61 1.83 -10.57 -6.10
N HIS A 62 1.97 -11.90 -6.24
CA HIS A 62 2.79 -12.51 -7.31
C HIS A 62 4.16 -11.85 -7.43
N SER A 63 4.88 -11.70 -6.29
CA SER A 63 6.08 -10.87 -6.18
C SER A 63 7.30 -11.61 -5.61
N SER A 64 7.47 -12.89 -5.97
CA SER A 64 8.56 -13.74 -5.45
C SER A 64 9.97 -13.20 -5.69
N ASN A 65 10.15 -12.34 -6.70
CA ASN A 65 11.38 -11.65 -7.04
C ASN A 65 11.58 -10.32 -6.30
N LYS A 66 10.64 -9.90 -5.45
CA LYS A 66 10.69 -8.64 -4.69
C LYS A 66 11.02 -8.91 -3.22
N LYS A 67 11.55 -7.90 -2.55
CA LYS A 67 11.74 -7.90 -1.09
C LYS A 67 10.54 -7.26 -0.40
N ILE A 68 10.26 -7.73 0.82
CA ILE A 68 9.26 -7.11 1.69
C ILE A 68 9.95 -6.54 2.93
N VAL A 69 9.68 -5.28 3.19
CA VAL A 69 10.09 -4.56 4.40
C VAL A 69 8.83 -4.15 5.13
N PHE A 70 8.70 -4.54 6.40
CA PHE A 70 7.61 -4.10 7.25
C PHE A 70 7.89 -2.69 7.80
N THR A 71 6.82 -1.92 7.91
CA THR A 71 6.78 -0.63 8.59
C THR A 71 5.56 -0.60 9.52
N HIS A 72 5.49 0.37 10.42
CA HIS A 72 4.32 0.48 11.31
C HIS A 72 3.10 1.07 10.59
N THR A 73 3.34 1.89 9.57
CA THR A 73 2.29 2.55 8.77
C THR A 73 2.73 2.70 7.31
N ALA A 74 1.78 2.78 6.39
CA ALA A 74 2.05 3.13 5.00
C ALA A 74 2.69 4.52 4.85
N THR A 75 2.39 5.45 5.76
CA THR A 75 3.02 6.78 5.80
C THR A 75 4.53 6.67 6.03
N GLU A 76 4.97 5.80 6.93
CA GLU A 76 6.40 5.52 7.14
C GLU A 76 7.04 4.91 5.90
N ALA A 77 6.39 3.92 5.28
CA ALA A 77 6.83 3.30 4.03
C ALA A 77 7.01 4.32 2.89
N LEU A 78 6.03 5.21 2.70
CA LEU A 78 6.09 6.26 1.68
C LEU A 78 7.19 7.30 1.99
N ASN A 79 7.41 7.66 3.26
CA ASN A 79 8.53 8.51 3.65
C ASN A 79 9.86 7.87 3.29
N LEU A 80 10.05 6.59 3.62
CA LEU A 80 11.29 5.86 3.30
C LEU A 80 11.55 5.87 1.78
N LEU A 81 10.55 5.54 0.97
CA LEU A 81 10.71 5.51 -0.48
C LEU A 81 10.96 6.90 -1.08
N LEU A 82 10.09 7.86 -0.80
CA LEU A 82 10.12 9.17 -1.45
C LEU A 82 11.38 9.97 -1.10
N GLN A 83 11.82 9.94 0.17
CA GLN A 83 13.04 10.65 0.59
C GLN A 83 14.31 10.06 -0.03
N ASN A 84 14.34 8.75 -0.28
CA ASN A 84 15.47 8.09 -0.90
C ASN A 84 15.48 8.20 -2.43
N ILE A 85 14.31 8.11 -3.06
CA ILE A 85 14.19 8.03 -4.53
C ILE A 85 14.23 9.43 -5.15
N ILE A 86 13.55 10.42 -4.57
CA ILE A 86 13.50 11.77 -5.11
C ILE A 86 14.84 12.48 -4.90
N LYS A 87 15.54 12.72 -6.00
CA LYS A 87 16.82 13.43 -6.00
C LYS A 87 16.62 14.93 -6.26
N ASP A 88 17.67 15.71 -6.06
CA ASP A 88 17.68 17.13 -6.43
C ASP A 88 17.53 17.28 -7.95
N GLY A 89 16.72 18.23 -8.39
CA GLY A 89 16.40 18.45 -9.81
C GLY A 89 15.35 17.50 -10.41
N ALA A 90 14.80 16.55 -9.64
CA ALA A 90 13.91 15.51 -10.15
C ALA A 90 12.56 16.04 -10.68
N ASN A 91 12.09 15.44 -11.77
CA ASN A 91 10.71 15.54 -12.25
C ASN A 91 9.87 14.43 -11.63
N VAL A 92 8.98 14.79 -10.73
CA VAL A 92 8.09 13.87 -10.00
C VAL A 92 6.68 13.96 -10.57
N TYR A 93 6.20 12.89 -11.17
CA TYR A 93 4.83 12.79 -11.65
C TYR A 93 3.96 12.07 -10.62
N ILE A 94 2.80 12.63 -10.32
CA ILE A 94 1.85 12.06 -9.36
C ILE A 94 0.47 11.90 -9.99
N SER A 95 -0.29 10.91 -9.53
CA SER A 95 -1.70 10.82 -9.91
C SER A 95 -2.52 11.95 -9.27
N PRO A 96 -3.67 12.36 -9.84
CA PRO A 96 -4.56 13.34 -9.21
C PRO A 96 -5.26 12.82 -7.96
N PHE A 97 -5.06 11.55 -7.61
CA PHE A 97 -5.74 10.85 -6.53
C PHE A 97 -4.85 10.53 -5.33
N GLU A 98 -3.67 11.16 -5.25
CA GLU A 98 -2.70 10.85 -4.21
C GLU A 98 -3.18 11.25 -2.81
N HIS A 99 -2.95 10.35 -1.87
CA HIS A 99 -3.19 10.60 -0.46
C HIS A 99 -2.18 11.62 0.12
N ASN A 100 -2.55 12.29 1.21
CA ASN A 100 -1.67 13.21 1.95
C ASN A 100 -0.34 12.59 2.40
N ALA A 101 -0.26 11.28 2.56
CA ALA A 101 0.96 10.56 2.87
C ALA A 101 2.00 10.62 1.73
N VAL A 102 1.56 10.90 0.49
CA VAL A 102 2.43 11.17 -0.68
C VAL A 102 2.66 12.67 -0.82
N THR A 103 1.58 13.45 -0.96
CA THR A 103 1.69 14.87 -1.31
C THR A 103 2.41 15.70 -0.25
N ARG A 104 2.17 15.44 1.05
CA ARG A 104 2.86 16.14 2.14
C ARG A 104 4.34 15.78 2.24
N VAL A 105 4.71 14.54 1.92
CA VAL A 105 6.12 14.13 1.90
C VAL A 105 6.84 14.84 0.73
N ILE A 106 6.24 14.88 -0.45
CA ILE A 106 6.79 15.60 -1.61
C ILE A 106 6.95 17.10 -1.29
N GLU A 107 5.95 17.74 -0.70
CA GLU A 107 6.04 19.14 -0.26
C GLU A 107 7.11 19.37 0.83
N HIS A 108 7.35 18.38 1.68
CA HIS A 108 8.46 18.44 2.63
C HIS A 108 9.81 18.36 1.91
N ILE A 109 9.97 17.46 0.94
CA ILE A 109 11.19 17.31 0.15
C ILE A 109 11.48 18.59 -0.66
N LYS A 110 10.47 19.24 -1.23
CA LYS A 110 10.60 20.53 -1.95
C LYS A 110 11.24 21.65 -1.14
N LYS A 111 11.19 21.60 0.18
CA LYS A 111 11.87 22.58 1.06
C LYS A 111 13.36 22.36 1.14
N GLN A 112 13.86 21.20 0.72
CA GLN A 112 15.25 20.76 0.86
C GLN A 112 15.93 20.54 -0.48
N LYS A 113 15.17 20.28 -1.53
CA LYS A 113 15.63 19.94 -2.88
C LYS A 113 14.83 20.71 -3.92
N GLU A 114 15.48 21.09 -5.01
CA GLU A 114 14.78 21.58 -6.19
C GLU A 114 14.13 20.41 -6.91
N LEU A 115 12.82 20.45 -7.13
CA LEU A 115 12.09 19.44 -7.91
C LEU A 115 10.86 20.05 -8.59
N GLN A 116 10.47 19.44 -9.70
CA GLN A 116 9.25 19.78 -10.41
C GLN A 116 8.21 18.68 -10.16
N VAL A 117 7.01 19.09 -9.75
CA VAL A 117 5.90 18.16 -9.50
C VAL A 117 4.83 18.35 -10.56
N HIS A 118 4.52 17.29 -11.27
CA HIS A 118 3.55 17.26 -12.34
C HIS A 118 2.39 16.34 -11.96
N VAL A 119 1.16 16.83 -12.12
CA VAL A 119 -0.03 15.97 -11.94
C VAL A 119 -0.38 15.35 -13.30
N LEU A 120 -0.57 14.04 -13.33
CA LEU A 120 -0.93 13.33 -14.55
C LEU A 120 -2.26 13.83 -15.11
N PRO A 121 -2.33 14.16 -16.41
CA PRO A 121 -3.56 14.55 -17.10
C PRO A 121 -4.67 13.52 -16.96
N PHE A 122 -5.85 13.97 -16.49
CA PHE A 122 -7.02 13.14 -16.25
C PHE A 122 -8.29 13.79 -16.80
N LEU A 123 -9.12 13.01 -17.48
CA LEU A 123 -10.41 13.41 -18.06
C LEU A 123 -11.53 13.00 -17.09
N LEU A 124 -11.96 13.96 -16.28
CA LEU A 124 -12.92 13.69 -15.19
C LEU A 124 -14.29 13.22 -15.71
N ASP A 125 -14.74 13.73 -16.84
CA ASP A 125 -16.00 13.35 -17.50
C ASP A 125 -16.02 11.89 -17.96
N LYS A 126 -14.84 11.32 -18.27
CA LYS A 126 -14.67 9.94 -18.74
C LYS A 126 -14.13 8.99 -17.66
N TRP A 127 -13.65 9.53 -16.55
CA TRP A 127 -12.89 8.79 -15.56
C TRP A 127 -11.73 8.00 -16.19
N GLU A 128 -10.87 8.74 -16.92
CA GLU A 128 -9.76 8.16 -17.67
C GLU A 128 -8.54 9.08 -17.64
N TYR A 129 -7.35 8.50 -17.64
CA TYR A 129 -6.11 9.22 -17.90
C TYR A 129 -5.99 9.56 -19.38
N ASP A 130 -5.58 10.79 -19.70
CA ASP A 130 -5.21 11.18 -21.07
C ASP A 130 -3.80 10.65 -21.39
N MET A 131 -3.72 9.40 -21.81
CA MET A 131 -2.46 8.74 -22.10
C MET A 131 -1.64 9.43 -23.19
N GLY A 132 -2.33 10.07 -24.16
CA GLY A 132 -1.66 10.83 -25.24
C GLY A 132 -0.97 12.08 -24.71
N LYS A 133 -1.67 12.82 -23.84
CA LYS A 133 -1.10 14.00 -23.19
C LYS A 133 -0.02 13.64 -22.19
N ILE A 134 -0.18 12.54 -21.42
CA ILE A 134 0.86 12.03 -20.51
C ILE A 134 2.15 11.75 -21.28
N LYS A 135 2.06 11.06 -22.44
CA LYS A 135 3.24 10.77 -23.26
C LYS A 135 3.88 12.04 -23.82
N ALA A 136 3.07 13.02 -24.20
CA ALA A 136 3.58 14.32 -24.67
C ALA A 136 4.30 15.09 -23.53
N ASP A 137 3.71 15.09 -22.32
CA ASP A 137 4.32 15.72 -21.13
C ASP A 137 5.63 15.04 -20.74
N PHE A 138 5.71 13.70 -20.79
CA PHE A 138 6.93 12.94 -20.54
C PHE A 138 8.04 13.22 -21.57
N ASN A 139 7.69 13.50 -22.84
CA ASN A 139 8.66 13.91 -23.85
C ASN A 139 9.21 15.33 -23.60
N LEU A 140 8.45 16.20 -23.00
CA LEU A 140 8.85 17.57 -22.64
C LEU A 140 9.68 17.62 -21.36
N CYS A 141 9.25 16.88 -20.35
CA CYS A 141 9.89 16.77 -19.04
C CYS A 141 10.00 15.30 -18.68
N TYR A 142 11.16 14.68 -18.91
CA TYR A 142 11.40 13.26 -18.63
C TYR A 142 11.07 12.94 -17.16
N PRO A 143 10.21 11.94 -16.89
CA PRO A 143 9.86 11.57 -15.53
C PRO A 143 10.99 10.80 -14.85
N ASP A 144 11.45 11.27 -13.69
CA ASP A 144 12.39 10.53 -12.84
C ASP A 144 11.62 9.59 -11.90
N VAL A 145 10.49 10.06 -11.38
CA VAL A 145 9.65 9.32 -10.42
C VAL A 145 8.19 9.46 -10.79
N LEU A 146 7.50 8.33 -10.83
CA LEU A 146 6.04 8.25 -10.95
C LEU A 146 5.45 7.67 -9.68
N VAL A 147 4.51 8.38 -9.04
CA VAL A 147 3.76 7.89 -7.89
C VAL A 147 2.28 7.80 -8.27
N VAL A 148 1.69 6.62 -8.09
CA VAL A 148 0.29 6.38 -8.44
C VAL A 148 -0.44 5.66 -7.31
N SER A 149 -1.49 6.28 -6.79
CA SER A 149 -2.49 5.58 -5.99
C SER A 149 -3.24 4.60 -6.88
N HIS A 150 -3.12 3.29 -6.61
CA HIS A 150 -3.81 2.25 -7.37
C HIS A 150 -5.33 2.36 -7.25
N ALA A 151 -5.83 2.70 -6.06
CA ALA A 151 -7.23 3.05 -5.87
C ALA A 151 -7.36 4.28 -4.98
N SER A 152 -8.23 5.21 -5.37
CA SER A 152 -8.48 6.44 -4.63
C SER A 152 -9.23 6.15 -3.32
N ASN A 153 -8.72 6.66 -2.20
CA ASN A 153 -9.41 6.62 -0.91
C ASN A 153 -10.61 7.58 -0.83
N VAL A 154 -10.78 8.46 -1.80
CA VAL A 154 -11.87 9.45 -1.85
C VAL A 154 -12.99 8.98 -2.76
N CYS A 155 -12.70 8.69 -4.02
CA CYS A 155 -13.73 8.37 -5.01
C CYS A 155 -13.73 6.91 -5.47
N GLY A 156 -12.83 6.08 -4.95
CA GLY A 156 -12.74 4.65 -5.26
C GLY A 156 -12.20 4.33 -6.66
N PHE A 157 -11.85 5.33 -7.47
CA PHE A 157 -11.34 5.12 -8.84
C PHE A 157 -10.09 4.26 -8.84
N ILE A 158 -10.06 3.23 -9.71
CA ILE A 158 -8.92 2.33 -9.91
C ILE A 158 -8.07 2.86 -11.05
N SER A 159 -6.85 3.27 -10.76
CA SER A 159 -5.87 3.73 -11.74
C SER A 159 -5.35 2.56 -12.58
N PRO A 160 -5.19 2.71 -13.90
CA PRO A 160 -4.66 1.68 -14.80
C PRO A 160 -3.12 1.59 -14.67
N ILE A 161 -2.64 1.16 -13.49
CA ILE A 161 -1.21 1.15 -13.15
C ILE A 161 -0.36 0.37 -14.14
N LYS A 162 -0.90 -0.70 -14.74
CA LYS A 162 -0.18 -1.47 -15.77
C LYS A 162 0.20 -0.60 -16.97
N GLN A 163 -0.73 0.24 -17.44
CA GLN A 163 -0.50 1.11 -18.59
C GLN A 163 0.40 2.29 -18.23
N LEU A 164 0.13 2.95 -17.10
CA LEU A 164 0.89 4.11 -16.62
C LEU A 164 2.35 3.74 -16.36
N CYS A 165 2.60 2.64 -15.64
CA CYS A 165 3.94 2.19 -15.32
C CYS A 165 4.70 1.63 -16.54
N ALA A 166 4.01 0.99 -17.48
CA ALA A 166 4.65 0.57 -18.73
C ALA A 166 5.11 1.78 -19.56
N LEU A 167 4.26 2.82 -19.65
CA LEU A 167 4.61 4.05 -20.35
C LEU A 167 5.80 4.76 -19.70
N SER A 168 5.79 4.93 -18.37
CA SER A 168 6.89 5.60 -17.67
C SER A 168 8.22 4.84 -17.78
N LYS A 169 8.18 3.52 -17.90
CA LYS A 169 9.38 2.69 -18.11
C LYS A 169 10.04 2.90 -19.47
N GLU A 170 9.34 3.43 -20.47
CA GLU A 170 9.97 3.88 -21.71
C GLU A 170 11.00 5.03 -21.48
N TYR A 171 10.96 5.65 -20.29
CA TYR A 171 11.80 6.78 -19.88
C TYR A 171 12.70 6.46 -18.66
N ASP A 172 12.91 5.19 -18.33
CA ASP A 172 13.69 4.72 -17.16
C ASP A 172 13.17 5.25 -15.80
N CYS A 173 11.91 5.65 -15.73
CA CYS A 173 11.27 6.21 -14.55
C CYS A 173 11.15 5.19 -13.41
N THR A 174 11.34 5.63 -12.17
CA THR A 174 11.07 4.82 -10.97
C THR A 174 9.59 4.89 -10.61
N ASN A 175 8.91 3.73 -10.55
CA ASN A 175 7.48 3.62 -10.29
C ASN A 175 7.20 3.20 -8.85
N ILE A 176 6.39 4.00 -8.14
CA ILE A 176 5.90 3.74 -6.78
C ILE A 176 4.38 3.65 -6.82
N ILE A 177 3.83 2.54 -6.33
CA ILE A 177 2.38 2.29 -6.31
C ILE A 177 1.88 2.31 -4.87
N ASP A 178 0.96 3.21 -4.54
CA ASP A 178 0.22 3.16 -3.27
C ASP A 178 -0.99 2.24 -3.43
N MET A 179 -0.92 1.06 -2.80
CA MET A 179 -1.96 0.05 -2.82
C MET A 179 -2.82 0.03 -1.55
N CYS A 180 -2.77 1.05 -0.71
CA CYS A 180 -3.48 1.06 0.58
C CYS A 180 -5.00 0.82 0.46
N GLN A 181 -5.61 1.13 -0.70
CA GLN A 181 -7.04 0.92 -0.93
C GLN A 181 -7.35 -0.22 -1.92
N SER A 182 -6.33 -0.96 -2.35
CA SER A 182 -6.51 -2.02 -3.36
C SER A 182 -5.86 -3.35 -2.98
N ALA A 183 -4.90 -3.35 -2.05
CA ALA A 183 -4.18 -4.54 -1.61
C ALA A 183 -5.16 -5.63 -1.10
N GLY A 184 -5.11 -6.83 -1.70
CA GLY A 184 -5.98 -7.94 -1.32
C GLY A 184 -7.42 -7.87 -1.83
N ILE A 185 -7.80 -6.78 -2.54
CA ILE A 185 -9.11 -6.61 -3.19
C ILE A 185 -8.95 -6.61 -4.71
N VAL A 186 -8.01 -5.83 -5.25
CA VAL A 186 -7.73 -5.81 -6.68
C VAL A 186 -6.49 -6.66 -6.94
N ASP A 187 -6.61 -7.62 -7.85
CA ASP A 187 -5.50 -8.50 -8.20
C ASP A 187 -4.40 -7.72 -8.93
N VAL A 188 -3.16 -7.86 -8.47
CA VAL A 188 -1.98 -7.18 -9.02
C VAL A 188 -0.79 -8.13 -9.07
N GLU A 189 -0.18 -8.25 -10.25
CA GLU A 189 1.05 -9.01 -10.45
C GLU A 189 2.27 -8.08 -10.35
N LEU A 190 2.88 -8.01 -9.18
CA LEU A 190 4.03 -7.15 -8.92
C LEU A 190 5.37 -7.72 -9.38
N ALA A 191 5.43 -8.95 -9.91
CA ALA A 191 6.66 -9.52 -10.47
C ALA A 191 7.19 -8.74 -11.67
N SER A 192 6.32 -8.03 -12.39
CA SER A 192 6.70 -7.21 -13.54
C SER A 192 7.76 -6.16 -13.18
N ASP A 193 8.75 -5.97 -14.06
CA ASP A 193 9.77 -4.92 -13.92
C ASP A 193 9.22 -3.50 -14.08
N ASN A 194 7.98 -3.36 -14.53
CA ASN A 194 7.27 -2.07 -14.57
C ASN A 194 6.99 -1.50 -13.18
N TYR A 195 7.00 -2.33 -12.13
CA TYR A 195 6.77 -1.91 -10.75
C TYR A 195 8.07 -1.98 -9.96
N ASP A 196 8.58 -0.83 -9.52
CA ASP A 196 9.78 -0.81 -8.67
C ASP A 196 9.41 -1.04 -7.22
N TYR A 197 8.44 -0.28 -6.72
CA TYR A 197 7.98 -0.34 -5.33
C TYR A 197 6.46 -0.25 -5.25
N ALA A 198 5.89 -0.99 -4.31
CA ALA A 198 4.49 -0.90 -3.94
C ALA A 198 4.38 -0.80 -2.41
N VAL A 199 3.42 0.00 -1.94
CA VAL A 199 3.15 0.18 -0.50
C VAL A 199 1.79 -0.39 -0.17
N PHE A 200 1.70 -1.14 0.93
CA PHE A 200 0.45 -1.67 1.46
C PHE A 200 0.22 -1.23 2.91
N ASP A 201 -1.05 -1.22 3.32
CA ASP A 201 -1.45 -0.98 4.71
C ASP A 201 -2.24 -2.19 5.23
N GLY A 202 -1.80 -2.77 6.34
CA GLY A 202 -2.39 -4.00 6.86
C GLY A 202 -3.82 -3.84 7.36
N HIS A 203 -4.18 -2.69 7.93
CA HIS A 203 -5.47 -2.48 8.60
C HIS A 203 -6.64 -2.08 7.69
N LYS A 204 -6.36 -1.83 6.40
CA LYS A 204 -7.37 -1.46 5.40
C LYS A 204 -7.84 -2.71 4.64
N THR A 205 -7.68 -2.72 3.35
CA THR A 205 -8.19 -3.78 2.46
C THR A 205 -7.51 -5.15 2.64
N LEU A 206 -6.42 -5.22 3.40
CA LEU A 206 -5.83 -6.49 3.86
C LEU A 206 -6.48 -7.06 5.13
N TYR A 207 -7.50 -6.40 5.71
CA TYR A 207 -8.25 -6.86 6.89
C TYR A 207 -7.42 -7.12 8.16
N GLY A 208 -6.16 -6.75 8.19
CA GLY A 208 -5.26 -6.92 9.34
C GLY A 208 -5.43 -5.85 10.42
N PRO A 209 -4.71 -5.95 11.55
CA PRO A 209 -4.71 -4.93 12.60
C PRO A 209 -3.95 -3.66 12.19
N PHE A 210 -4.14 -2.58 12.98
CA PHE A 210 -3.25 -1.41 12.95
C PHE A 210 -1.82 -1.78 13.36
N GLY A 211 -0.84 -1.00 12.92
CA GLY A 211 0.55 -1.11 13.33
C GLY A 211 1.38 -2.13 12.54
N VAL A 212 0.92 -2.49 11.35
CA VAL A 212 1.67 -3.23 10.34
C VAL A 212 1.30 -2.76 8.95
N ALA A 213 2.30 -2.34 8.19
CA ALA A 213 2.24 -1.93 6.80
C ALA A 213 3.57 -2.36 6.14
N GLY A 214 3.84 -1.96 4.92
CA GLY A 214 5.15 -2.25 4.36
C GLY A 214 5.33 -1.89 2.90
N ILE A 215 6.54 -2.19 2.44
CA ILE A 215 7.00 -2.02 1.07
C ILE A 215 7.22 -3.38 0.44
N ILE A 216 6.81 -3.53 -0.81
CA ILE A 216 7.15 -4.63 -1.69
C ILE A 216 7.95 -4.03 -2.83
N GLY A 217 9.20 -4.43 -3.03
CA GLY A 217 10.00 -3.75 -4.04
C GLY A 217 11.31 -4.43 -4.41
N LYS A 218 12.02 -3.78 -5.31
CA LYS A 218 13.40 -4.10 -5.67
C LYS A 218 14.30 -3.98 -4.44
N PRO A 219 15.51 -4.57 -4.45
CA PRO A 219 16.50 -4.35 -3.41
C PRO A 219 16.75 -2.85 -3.17
N MET A 220 16.87 -2.46 -1.91
CA MET A 220 17.03 -1.07 -1.47
C MET A 220 18.42 -0.85 -0.83
N ASP A 221 19.45 -1.53 -1.35
CA ASP A 221 20.78 -1.54 -0.74
C ASP A 221 21.43 -0.16 -0.66
N LEU A 222 21.03 0.76 -1.54
CA LEU A 222 21.52 2.13 -1.60
C LEU A 222 20.63 3.15 -0.85
N PHE A 223 19.56 2.68 -0.21
CA PHE A 223 18.67 3.57 0.54
C PHE A 223 19.18 3.77 1.97
N ASP A 224 19.01 4.99 2.46
CA ASP A 224 19.28 5.31 3.85
C ASP A 224 18.04 5.07 4.71
N PRO A 225 18.17 4.45 5.89
CA PRO A 225 17.05 4.29 6.80
C PRO A 225 16.63 5.67 7.33
N ILE A 226 15.31 5.94 7.35
CA ILE A 226 14.75 7.17 7.94
C ILE A 226 14.58 7.04 9.45
N ILE A 227 14.56 5.82 9.97
CA ILE A 227 14.55 5.50 11.39
C ILE A 227 15.76 4.64 11.67
N VAL A 228 16.59 5.09 12.61
CA VAL A 228 17.81 4.39 13.01
C VAL A 228 17.69 3.91 14.45
N GLY A 229 18.24 2.73 14.76
CA GLY A 229 18.18 2.19 16.11
C GLY A 229 18.45 0.68 16.16
N GLY A 230 18.11 0.07 17.27
CA GLY A 230 18.37 -1.36 17.46
C GLY A 230 17.50 -2.23 16.55
N THR A 231 18.13 -3.15 15.83
CA THR A 231 17.47 -4.09 14.91
C THR A 231 17.45 -5.53 15.46
N GLY A 232 18.13 -5.76 16.58
CA GLY A 232 18.28 -7.10 17.16
C GLY A 232 19.41 -7.95 16.57
N VAL A 233 20.10 -7.44 15.54
CA VAL A 233 21.28 -8.06 14.92
C VAL A 233 22.49 -7.14 15.04
N ASP A 234 23.70 -7.70 15.01
CA ASP A 234 25.00 -6.98 15.01
C ASP A 234 25.10 -5.83 16.04
N SER A 235 24.75 -6.12 17.30
CA SER A 235 24.63 -5.09 18.35
C SER A 235 25.97 -4.44 18.75
N LEU A 236 27.11 -4.95 18.30
CA LEU A 236 28.43 -4.35 18.54
C LEU A 236 28.79 -3.28 17.52
N ASN A 237 28.16 -3.30 16.34
CA ASN A 237 28.30 -2.29 15.32
C ASN A 237 27.39 -1.09 15.63
N GLN A 238 27.88 0.12 15.49
CA GLN A 238 27.12 1.35 15.71
C GLN A 238 26.40 1.82 14.44
N GLU A 239 26.72 1.26 13.29
CA GLU A 239 26.02 1.53 12.04
C GLU A 239 24.81 0.60 11.87
N MET A 240 23.83 1.03 11.11
CA MET A 240 22.71 0.17 10.74
C MET A 240 23.21 -1.00 9.89
N PRO A 241 22.65 -2.21 10.08
CA PRO A 241 23.07 -3.38 9.30
C PRO A 241 22.86 -3.14 7.79
N SER A 242 23.72 -3.76 6.98
CA SER A 242 23.56 -3.73 5.51
C SER A 242 22.52 -4.75 5.01
N SER A 243 22.18 -5.76 5.84
CA SER A 243 21.21 -6.80 5.46
C SER A 243 19.79 -6.26 5.38
N LEU A 244 19.03 -6.80 4.43
CA LEU A 244 17.59 -6.57 4.27
C LEU A 244 16.81 -7.80 4.81
N PRO A 245 15.73 -7.58 5.55
CA PRO A 245 15.03 -6.31 5.79
C PRO A 245 15.52 -5.50 7.01
N GLU A 246 16.45 -6.01 7.82
CA GLU A 246 16.85 -5.48 9.12
C GLU A 246 17.31 -4.02 9.06
N ARG A 247 17.92 -3.60 7.94
CA ARG A 247 18.35 -2.21 7.71
C ARG A 247 17.22 -1.18 7.90
N PHE A 248 15.99 -1.57 7.55
CA PHE A 248 14.82 -0.67 7.58
C PHE A 248 13.79 -1.02 8.65
N GLU A 249 14.01 -2.12 9.39
CA GLU A 249 13.09 -2.59 10.43
C GLU A 249 13.68 -2.32 11.83
N ALA A 250 14.02 -1.06 12.10
CA ALA A 250 14.53 -0.66 13.41
C ALA A 250 13.42 -0.74 14.48
N GLY A 251 13.80 -1.21 15.67
CA GLY A 251 12.88 -1.38 16.79
C GLY A 251 12.35 -2.79 16.94
N SER A 252 11.37 -2.96 17.84
CA SER A 252 10.70 -4.24 18.04
C SER A 252 9.49 -4.34 17.10
N HIS A 253 9.41 -5.41 16.35
CA HIS A 253 8.24 -5.69 15.52
C HIS A 253 6.96 -5.78 16.34
N ASN A 254 5.86 -5.26 15.80
CA ASN A 254 4.53 -5.49 16.34
C ASN A 254 4.06 -6.92 15.96
N ILE A 255 4.56 -7.90 16.69
CA ILE A 255 4.31 -9.33 16.40
C ILE A 255 2.82 -9.68 16.47
N VAL A 256 2.04 -8.98 17.29
CA VAL A 256 0.57 -9.17 17.39
C VAL A 256 -0.11 -8.70 16.12
N ALA A 257 0.29 -7.55 15.58
CA ALA A 257 -0.23 -7.05 14.32
C ALA A 257 0.18 -7.93 13.14
N ILE A 258 1.43 -8.42 13.12
CA ILE A 258 1.91 -9.36 12.11
C ILE A 258 1.12 -10.68 12.17
N ALA A 259 0.81 -11.20 13.36
CA ALA A 259 -0.02 -12.39 13.52
C ALA A 259 -1.44 -12.17 12.96
N GLY A 260 -2.07 -11.06 13.30
CA GLY A 260 -3.38 -10.71 12.74
C GLY A 260 -3.35 -10.55 11.21
N LEU A 261 -2.30 -9.92 10.66
CA LEU A 261 -2.11 -9.80 9.20
C LEU A 261 -1.89 -11.18 8.55
N ASN A 262 -1.11 -12.08 9.18
CA ASN A 262 -0.93 -13.45 8.71
C ASN A 262 -2.27 -14.18 8.58
N ALA A 263 -3.11 -14.12 9.62
CA ALA A 263 -4.44 -14.71 9.60
C ALA A 263 -5.35 -14.07 8.54
N ALA A 264 -5.27 -12.76 8.38
CA ALA A 264 -6.04 -12.01 7.39
C ALA A 264 -5.68 -12.43 5.95
N ILE A 265 -4.38 -12.55 5.63
CA ILE A 265 -3.94 -12.98 4.29
C ILE A 265 -4.37 -14.43 4.03
N LYS A 266 -4.25 -15.33 5.01
CA LYS A 266 -4.76 -16.70 4.89
C LYS A 266 -6.26 -16.73 4.63
N TRP A 267 -7.02 -15.87 5.30
CA TRP A 267 -8.46 -15.72 5.06
C TRP A 267 -8.75 -15.17 3.65
N ILE A 268 -8.04 -14.13 3.19
CA ILE A 268 -8.14 -13.62 1.81
C ILE A 268 -7.89 -14.74 0.80
N ASN A 269 -6.80 -15.50 0.98
CA ASN A 269 -6.45 -16.62 0.10
C ASN A 269 -7.52 -17.73 0.09
N SER A 270 -8.20 -17.99 1.23
CA SER A 270 -9.26 -18.99 1.31
C SER A 270 -10.53 -18.60 0.55
N ILE A 271 -10.82 -17.31 0.41
CA ILE A 271 -11.93 -16.77 -0.35
C ILE A 271 -11.54 -16.53 -1.80
N GLY A 272 -10.34 -16.02 -2.02
CA GLY A 272 -9.79 -15.53 -3.28
C GLY A 272 -10.08 -14.05 -3.53
N VAL A 273 -9.02 -13.32 -3.97
CA VAL A 273 -9.07 -11.87 -4.25
C VAL A 273 -10.22 -11.52 -5.20
N ASN A 274 -10.37 -12.29 -6.29
CA ASN A 274 -11.42 -12.06 -7.29
C ASN A 274 -12.83 -12.20 -6.72
N ASN A 275 -13.05 -13.11 -5.77
CA ASN A 275 -14.34 -13.30 -5.12
C ASN A 275 -14.66 -12.16 -4.15
N LEU A 276 -13.64 -11.67 -3.42
CA LEU A 276 -13.78 -10.48 -2.57
C LEU A 276 -14.12 -9.26 -3.41
N TYR A 277 -13.40 -9.03 -4.49
CA TYR A 277 -13.67 -7.93 -5.41
C TYR A 277 -15.04 -8.03 -6.07
N ALA A 278 -15.45 -9.22 -6.49
CA ALA A 278 -16.80 -9.42 -7.04
C ALA A 278 -17.90 -9.05 -6.03
N LYS A 279 -17.71 -9.39 -4.76
CA LYS A 279 -18.64 -9.00 -3.68
C LYS A 279 -18.65 -7.48 -3.47
N GLU A 280 -17.50 -6.85 -3.49
CA GLU A 280 -17.39 -5.40 -3.36
C GLU A 280 -18.06 -4.67 -4.53
N LYS A 281 -17.81 -5.10 -5.77
CA LYS A 281 -18.51 -4.60 -6.97
C LYS A 281 -20.03 -4.75 -6.87
N GLN A 282 -20.51 -5.85 -6.34
CA GLN A 282 -21.95 -6.05 -6.12
C GLN A 282 -22.53 -5.03 -5.14
N ASN A 283 -21.80 -4.76 -4.03
CA ASN A 283 -22.23 -3.80 -3.02
C ASN A 283 -22.16 -2.36 -3.57
N HIS A 284 -21.09 -2.02 -4.29
CA HIS A 284 -20.93 -0.73 -4.96
C HIS A 284 -22.11 -0.47 -5.92
N ARG A 285 -22.45 -1.42 -6.79
CA ARG A 285 -23.58 -1.30 -7.72
C ARG A 285 -24.88 -0.99 -6.99
N LYS A 286 -25.21 -1.77 -5.93
CA LYS A 286 -26.40 -1.53 -5.13
C LYS A 286 -26.44 -0.16 -4.50
N LEU A 287 -25.30 0.31 -3.97
CA LEU A 287 -25.19 1.63 -3.37
C LEU A 287 -25.44 2.72 -4.42
N ILE A 288 -24.78 2.64 -5.57
CA ILE A 288 -24.98 3.59 -6.69
C ILE A 288 -26.45 3.61 -7.14
N GLU A 289 -27.09 2.45 -7.33
CA GLU A 289 -28.51 2.34 -7.70
C GLU A 289 -29.41 3.05 -6.67
N ILE A 290 -29.15 2.88 -5.37
CA ILE A 290 -29.91 3.57 -4.32
C ILE A 290 -29.69 5.08 -4.38
N LEU A 291 -28.44 5.53 -4.47
CA LEU A 291 -28.11 6.96 -4.47
C LEU A 291 -28.69 7.69 -5.69
N LEU A 292 -28.70 7.06 -6.87
CA LEU A 292 -29.28 7.64 -8.10
C LEU A 292 -30.81 7.86 -8.02
N ASN A 293 -31.52 7.17 -7.10
CA ASN A 293 -32.95 7.41 -6.88
C ASN A 293 -33.24 8.70 -6.08
N HIS A 294 -32.21 9.39 -5.60
CA HIS A 294 -32.33 10.63 -4.82
C HIS A 294 -31.79 11.82 -5.60
N SER A 295 -32.68 12.69 -6.05
CA SER A 295 -32.33 13.85 -6.91
C SER A 295 -31.49 14.93 -6.21
N ASN A 296 -31.42 14.90 -4.88
CA ASN A 296 -30.60 15.82 -4.07
C ASN A 296 -29.19 15.26 -3.79
N ILE A 297 -28.83 14.09 -4.34
CA ILE A 297 -27.50 13.51 -4.16
C ILE A 297 -26.73 13.60 -5.47
N ASP A 298 -25.56 14.24 -5.40
CA ASP A 298 -24.62 14.34 -6.53
C ASP A 298 -23.42 13.40 -6.28
N ILE A 299 -23.29 12.35 -7.09
CA ILE A 299 -22.25 11.33 -6.95
C ILE A 299 -20.96 11.83 -7.60
N LYS A 300 -19.87 11.85 -6.81
CA LYS A 300 -18.52 12.29 -7.21
C LYS A 300 -17.55 11.09 -7.35
N SER A 301 -18.06 9.94 -7.73
CA SER A 301 -17.31 8.70 -7.96
C SER A 301 -17.66 8.11 -9.32
N PRO A 302 -16.81 7.22 -9.88
CA PRO A 302 -17.19 6.47 -11.07
C PRO A 302 -18.49 5.70 -10.85
N LEU A 303 -19.45 5.83 -11.76
CA LEU A 303 -20.69 5.04 -11.70
C LEU A 303 -20.43 3.58 -12.12
N SER A 304 -19.39 3.34 -12.90
CA SER A 304 -19.01 1.99 -13.33
C SER A 304 -18.24 1.27 -12.23
N ASN A 305 -18.75 0.11 -11.83
CA ASN A 305 -18.11 -0.77 -10.86
C ASN A 305 -16.84 -1.50 -11.40
N GLU A 306 -16.56 -1.39 -12.69
CA GLU A 306 -15.31 -1.91 -13.29
C GLU A 306 -14.12 -0.95 -13.09
N LYS A 307 -14.41 0.33 -12.84
CA LYS A 307 -13.40 1.36 -12.61
C LYS A 307 -13.29 1.77 -11.13
N SER A 308 -13.96 1.05 -10.21
CA SER A 308 -14.05 1.47 -8.82
C SER A 308 -13.92 0.30 -7.85
N VAL A 309 -13.29 0.56 -6.71
CA VAL A 309 -13.48 -0.18 -5.47
C VAL A 309 -14.75 0.31 -4.75
N GLY A 310 -15.16 -0.33 -3.66
CA GLY A 310 -16.43 -0.05 -2.98
C GLY A 310 -16.57 1.33 -2.30
N ILE A 311 -15.74 2.32 -2.65
CA ILE A 311 -15.75 3.66 -2.09
C ILE A 311 -16.57 4.58 -2.98
N VAL A 312 -17.53 5.32 -2.38
CA VAL A 312 -18.38 6.27 -3.08
C VAL A 312 -18.37 7.62 -2.35
N SER A 313 -18.01 8.68 -3.08
CA SER A 313 -18.15 10.06 -2.64
C SER A 313 -19.42 10.66 -3.21
N CYS A 314 -20.16 11.39 -2.39
CA CYS A 314 -21.35 12.11 -2.80
C CYS A 314 -21.52 13.42 -2.01
N VAL A 315 -22.28 14.35 -2.60
CA VAL A 315 -22.69 15.63 -1.99
C VAL A 315 -24.20 15.61 -1.85
N PHE A 316 -24.72 16.07 -0.69
CA PHE A 316 -26.15 16.12 -0.34
C PHE A 316 -26.72 17.53 -0.45
#